data_96f2e07ba319ffedab07b21f477bb8ba
#
_entry.id   96f2e07ba319ffedab07b21f477bb8ba
#
_cell.length_a   1.000
_cell.length_b   1.000
_cell.length_c   1.000
_cell.angle_alpha   90.00
_cell.angle_beta   90.00
_cell.angle_gamma   90.00
#
_symmetry.space_group_name_H-M   'P 1'
#
loop_
_entity.id
_entity.type
_entity.pdbx_description
1 polymer ?
#
loop_
_entity_poly.entity_id
_entity_poly.type
_entity_poly.pdbx_seq_one_letter_code
_entity_poly.pdbx_strand_id
1 'polypeptide(L)'
;MFRASYTFILYLCVFIPAFFFTNCVDQYSQKRHALNRFLIVGICSILAIGIPTIFAGFRGIDIGTDIKVYAVPEYKLSQLCTGLKDYLNTTKTNMGYAFIVWISANIMHSFNVLLIMTELLQVGPIFLTAYISRKHIPMWQVMFVFFFMHYVIGFNVMRQSISAAFLLLAYVLYKEKHYKTTIICIIIAQLFHSTAILGCLIVGTVIAVISIKNRCLKWTILCMFPLMTAIFLLFWDTWITIILNSGLLPADKFQIYLDVFSGKVQGPKSYMFEVEPTQYVEIALKVVYLFFPTLYTFKYRWWDRLHKELFLFTFVGVLINVMVLIVMHSAYGYRLAMYLEYFFILYIPYSCNNQMHWMKKKYDDTFKVSTSILWNILVLLSSFFLLYMLWGHQETLPFYFEIYFK
;
A
#
# COMPACT_ATOMS: atom_id res chain seq x y z
N MET A 1 24.36 5.53 -12.65
CA MET A 1 23.41 6.16 -13.58
C MET A 1 22.86 5.17 -14.62
N PHE A 2 23.67 4.52 -15.43
CA PHE A 2 23.19 3.59 -16.48
C PHE A 2 22.28 2.45 -15.98
N ARG A 3 22.63 1.79 -14.86
CA ARG A 3 21.82 0.72 -14.25
C ARG A 3 20.45 1.18 -13.78
N ALA A 4 20.34 2.38 -13.24
CA ALA A 4 19.07 2.94 -12.77
C ALA A 4 18.15 3.31 -13.95
N SER A 5 18.70 3.90 -15.02
CA SER A 5 17.93 4.20 -16.23
C SER A 5 17.41 2.94 -16.91
N TYR A 6 18.21 1.88 -16.99
CA TYR A 6 17.78 0.58 -17.50
C TYR A 6 16.64 -0.01 -16.68
N THR A 7 16.77 -0.01 -15.35
CA THR A 7 15.73 -0.51 -14.44
C THR A 7 14.45 0.28 -14.58
N PHE A 8 14.52 1.62 -14.68
CA PHE A 8 13.35 2.47 -14.90
C PHE A 8 12.62 2.13 -16.22
N ILE A 9 13.37 1.93 -17.31
CA ILE A 9 12.80 1.53 -18.60
C ILE A 9 12.09 0.18 -18.48
N LEU A 10 12.67 -0.81 -17.78
CA LEU A 10 12.03 -2.10 -17.54
C LEU A 10 10.68 -1.95 -16.82
N TYR A 11 10.61 -1.12 -15.79
CA TYR A 11 9.34 -0.86 -15.10
C TYR A 11 8.32 -0.19 -16.03
N LEU A 12 8.74 0.76 -16.87
CA LEU A 12 7.84 1.37 -17.85
C LEU A 12 7.34 0.36 -18.89
N CYS A 13 8.17 -0.58 -19.33
CA CYS A 13 7.76 -1.69 -20.21
C CYS A 13 6.68 -2.58 -19.59
N VAL A 14 6.58 -2.62 -18.27
CA VAL A 14 5.55 -3.36 -17.52
C VAL A 14 4.31 -2.49 -17.26
N PHE A 15 4.53 -1.26 -16.81
CA PHE A 15 3.45 -0.37 -16.39
C PHE A 15 2.60 0.12 -17.57
N ILE A 16 3.23 0.45 -18.72
CA ILE A 16 2.51 0.96 -19.89
C ILE A 16 1.49 -0.07 -20.43
N PRO A 17 1.86 -1.35 -20.69
CA PRO A 17 0.88 -2.36 -21.08
C PRO A 17 -0.19 -2.60 -20.01
N ALA A 18 0.18 -2.61 -18.70
CA ALA A 18 -0.79 -2.76 -17.62
C ALA A 18 -1.82 -1.62 -17.61
N PHE A 19 -1.40 -0.37 -17.84
CA PHE A 19 -2.32 0.78 -18.00
C PHE A 19 -3.22 0.64 -19.22
N PHE A 20 -2.64 0.23 -20.36
CA PHE A 20 -3.40 0.03 -21.58
C PHE A 20 -4.53 -1.00 -21.38
N PHE A 21 -4.21 -2.18 -20.85
CA PHE A 21 -5.22 -3.21 -20.59
C PHE A 21 -6.22 -2.78 -19.51
N THR A 22 -5.79 -2.07 -18.48
CA THR A 22 -6.70 -1.49 -17.47
C THR A 22 -7.68 -0.51 -18.09
N ASN A 23 -7.22 0.35 -18.99
CA ASN A 23 -8.09 1.28 -19.71
C ASN A 23 -9.07 0.55 -20.66
N CYS A 24 -8.63 -0.54 -21.31
CA CYS A 24 -9.52 -1.39 -22.08
C CYS A 24 -10.63 -1.99 -21.21
N VAL A 25 -10.30 -2.50 -20.00
CA VAL A 25 -11.30 -2.99 -19.04
C VAL A 25 -12.30 -1.90 -18.69
N ASP A 26 -11.83 -0.69 -18.38
CA ASP A 26 -12.70 0.43 -18.03
C ASP A 26 -13.67 0.77 -19.18
N GLN A 27 -13.17 0.95 -20.38
CA GLN A 27 -13.97 1.29 -21.56
C GLN A 27 -14.98 0.20 -21.94
N TYR A 28 -14.55 -1.06 -22.00
CA TYR A 28 -15.42 -2.16 -22.40
C TYR A 28 -16.43 -2.55 -21.32
N SER A 29 -16.10 -2.38 -20.03
CA SER A 29 -17.03 -2.65 -18.95
C SER A 29 -18.26 -1.73 -18.96
N GLN A 30 -18.18 -0.56 -19.60
CA GLN A 30 -19.26 0.41 -19.71
C GLN A 30 -20.16 0.20 -20.96
N LYS A 31 -19.74 -0.58 -21.96
CA LYS A 31 -20.49 -0.82 -23.19
C LYS A 31 -21.58 -1.87 -22.96
N ARG A 32 -22.86 -1.50 -23.16
CA ARG A 32 -24.03 -2.42 -22.92
C ARG A 32 -24.19 -3.56 -23.90
N HIS A 33 -23.77 -3.43 -25.17
CA HIS A 33 -24.12 -4.32 -26.27
C HIS A 33 -22.95 -4.95 -27.05
N ALA A 34 -21.75 -5.07 -26.48
CA ALA A 34 -20.65 -5.72 -27.14
C ALA A 34 -20.74 -7.25 -26.96
N LEU A 35 -20.93 -8.00 -28.05
CA LEU A 35 -21.07 -9.46 -28.06
C LEU A 35 -19.90 -10.15 -27.33
N ASN A 36 -18.70 -9.60 -27.44
CA ASN A 36 -17.48 -10.15 -26.85
C ASN A 36 -17.03 -9.41 -25.56
N ARG A 37 -17.92 -8.63 -24.94
CA ARG A 37 -17.57 -7.80 -23.77
C ARG A 37 -16.90 -8.60 -22.66
N PHE A 38 -17.50 -9.71 -22.26
CA PHE A 38 -16.98 -10.52 -21.16
C PHE A 38 -15.61 -11.10 -21.45
N LEU A 39 -15.41 -11.55 -22.71
CA LEU A 39 -14.12 -12.10 -23.14
C LEU A 39 -13.03 -11.03 -23.13
N ILE A 40 -13.29 -9.85 -23.71
CA ILE A 40 -12.35 -8.73 -23.75
C ILE A 40 -12.01 -8.24 -22.35
N VAL A 41 -13.03 -8.01 -21.50
CA VAL A 41 -12.83 -7.59 -20.10
C VAL A 41 -12.03 -8.64 -19.34
N GLY A 42 -12.34 -9.94 -19.51
CA GLY A 42 -11.63 -11.03 -18.86
C GLY A 42 -10.15 -11.09 -19.26
N ILE A 43 -9.87 -11.13 -20.59
CA ILE A 43 -8.50 -11.19 -21.11
C ILE A 43 -7.70 -9.94 -20.67
N CYS A 44 -8.28 -8.74 -20.87
CA CYS A 44 -7.60 -7.51 -20.48
C CYS A 44 -7.35 -7.43 -18.95
N SER A 45 -8.26 -7.95 -18.12
CA SER A 45 -8.03 -8.03 -16.68
C SER A 45 -6.88 -8.97 -16.32
N ILE A 46 -6.84 -10.16 -16.95
CA ILE A 46 -5.74 -11.12 -16.77
C ILE A 46 -4.40 -10.49 -17.16
N LEU A 47 -4.34 -9.79 -18.29
CA LEU A 47 -3.13 -9.13 -18.75
C LEU A 47 -2.74 -7.94 -17.85
N ALA A 48 -3.70 -7.11 -17.44
CA ALA A 48 -3.45 -5.96 -16.57
C ALA A 48 -2.88 -6.36 -15.20
N ILE A 49 -3.32 -7.49 -14.66
CA ILE A 49 -2.84 -8.05 -13.38
C ILE A 49 -1.60 -8.93 -13.62
N GLY A 50 -1.63 -9.78 -14.63
CA GLY A 50 -0.63 -10.82 -14.87
C GLY A 50 0.75 -10.25 -15.25
N ILE A 51 0.79 -9.22 -16.10
CA ILE A 51 2.06 -8.64 -16.56
C ILE A 51 2.91 -8.15 -15.37
N PRO A 52 2.44 -7.24 -14.48
CA PRO A 52 3.22 -6.80 -13.33
C PRO A 52 3.49 -7.92 -12.32
N THR A 53 2.54 -8.84 -12.16
CA THR A 53 2.69 -9.99 -11.24
C THR A 53 3.79 -10.94 -11.68
N ILE A 54 3.82 -11.31 -12.96
CA ILE A 54 4.85 -12.19 -13.52
C ILE A 54 6.20 -11.49 -13.50
N PHE A 55 6.26 -10.22 -13.89
CA PHE A 55 7.49 -9.43 -13.82
C PHE A 55 8.11 -9.46 -12.42
N ALA A 56 7.32 -9.16 -11.39
CA ALA A 56 7.78 -9.22 -10.00
C ALA A 56 8.14 -10.63 -9.54
N GLY A 57 7.44 -11.65 -10.05
CA GLY A 57 7.67 -13.05 -9.71
C GLY A 57 8.99 -13.61 -10.20
N PHE A 58 9.57 -13.03 -11.22
CA PHE A 58 10.86 -13.43 -11.77
C PHE A 58 12.01 -12.48 -11.39
N ARG A 59 11.80 -11.62 -10.40
CA ARG A 59 12.87 -10.74 -9.89
C ARG A 59 13.95 -11.52 -9.16
N GLY A 60 15.19 -11.01 -9.23
CA GLY A 60 16.33 -11.61 -8.54
C GLY A 60 16.17 -11.60 -7.02
N ILE A 61 16.83 -12.54 -6.35
CA ILE A 61 16.79 -12.73 -4.88
C ILE A 61 17.26 -11.49 -4.10
N ASP A 62 18.06 -10.65 -4.73
CA ASP A 62 18.58 -9.42 -4.14
C ASP A 62 17.64 -8.23 -4.29
N ILE A 63 16.54 -8.40 -5.01
CA ILE A 63 15.58 -7.32 -5.26
C ILE A 63 14.46 -7.36 -4.22
N GLY A 64 14.63 -6.52 -3.21
CA GLY A 64 13.75 -6.42 -2.06
C GLY A 64 14.29 -7.14 -0.83
N THR A 65 14.39 -6.40 0.28
CA THR A 65 14.95 -6.89 1.55
C THR A 65 14.16 -8.06 2.14
N ASP A 66 12.82 -8.08 2.00
CA ASP A 66 11.96 -9.13 2.54
C ASP A 66 12.22 -10.50 1.92
N ILE A 67 12.76 -10.56 0.68
CA ILE A 67 13.09 -11.85 0.05
C ILE A 67 14.16 -12.57 0.86
N LYS A 68 15.28 -11.91 1.13
CA LYS A 68 16.40 -12.50 1.87
C LYS A 68 16.07 -12.77 3.33
N VAL A 69 15.38 -11.83 3.98
CA VAL A 69 15.16 -11.85 5.42
C VAL A 69 14.00 -12.77 5.81
N TYR A 70 12.97 -12.89 4.96
CA TYR A 70 11.76 -13.63 5.29
C TYR A 70 11.41 -14.72 4.27
N ALA A 71 11.30 -14.38 2.97
CA ALA A 71 10.75 -15.31 2.00
C ALA A 71 11.62 -16.55 1.79
N VAL A 72 12.93 -16.38 1.63
CA VAL A 72 13.87 -17.50 1.42
C VAL A 72 13.99 -18.38 2.67
N PRO A 73 14.20 -17.84 3.89
CA PRO A 73 14.21 -18.65 5.09
C PRO A 73 12.92 -19.44 5.31
N GLU A 74 11.76 -18.81 5.14
CA GLU A 74 10.46 -19.48 5.32
C GLU A 74 10.22 -20.55 4.24
N TYR A 75 10.61 -20.31 2.99
CA TYR A 75 10.52 -21.29 1.92
C TYR A 75 11.35 -22.54 2.22
N LYS A 76 12.61 -22.36 2.65
CA LYS A 76 13.50 -23.46 3.06
C LYS A 76 12.96 -24.20 4.28
N LEU A 77 12.48 -23.46 5.29
CA LEU A 77 11.89 -24.07 6.49
C LEU A 77 10.69 -24.95 6.12
N SER A 78 9.83 -24.47 5.22
CA SER A 78 8.67 -25.23 4.76
C SER A 78 9.05 -26.53 4.04
N GLN A 79 10.16 -26.56 3.31
CA GLN A 79 10.66 -27.76 2.65
C GLN A 79 11.22 -28.82 3.62
N LEU A 80 11.67 -28.40 4.82
CA LEU A 80 12.19 -29.28 5.85
C LEU A 80 11.08 -29.91 6.71
N CYS A 81 9.87 -29.34 6.69
CA CYS A 81 8.74 -29.83 7.48
C CYS A 81 8.05 -31.00 6.79
N THR A 82 7.54 -31.95 7.59
CA THR A 82 6.88 -33.16 7.09
C THR A 82 5.48 -32.91 6.49
N GLY A 83 4.88 -31.76 6.78
CA GLY A 83 3.58 -31.37 6.25
C GLY A 83 3.15 -29.98 6.70
N LEU A 84 2.00 -29.53 6.19
CA LEU A 84 1.47 -28.20 6.49
C LEU A 84 1.31 -27.93 7.99
N LYS A 85 0.78 -28.91 8.74
CA LYS A 85 0.57 -28.77 10.19
C LYS A 85 1.89 -28.60 10.95
N ASP A 86 2.90 -29.36 10.58
CA ASP A 86 4.24 -29.27 11.14
C ASP A 86 4.87 -27.91 10.84
N TYR A 87 4.78 -27.47 9.59
CA TYR A 87 5.24 -26.13 9.20
C TYR A 87 4.51 -25.01 9.95
N LEU A 88 3.17 -25.06 10.07
CA LEU A 88 2.39 -24.05 10.79
C LEU A 88 2.72 -23.97 12.28
N ASN A 89 3.13 -25.08 12.90
CA ASN A 89 3.56 -25.11 14.29
C ASN A 89 4.99 -24.58 14.48
N THR A 90 5.82 -24.66 13.43
CA THR A 90 7.25 -24.27 13.49
C THR A 90 7.47 -22.82 13.06
N THR A 91 6.71 -22.34 12.07
CA THR A 91 6.86 -20.98 11.54
C THR A 91 6.37 -19.92 12.52
N LYS A 92 7.06 -18.77 12.53
CA LYS A 92 6.62 -17.56 13.25
C LYS A 92 5.88 -16.56 12.36
N THR A 93 5.70 -16.87 11.07
CA THR A 93 5.04 -15.96 10.14
C THR A 93 3.50 -16.01 10.26
N ASN A 94 2.83 -15.05 9.63
CA ASN A 94 1.37 -15.00 9.64
C ASN A 94 0.78 -16.15 8.81
N MET A 95 -0.35 -16.71 9.25
CA MET A 95 -0.97 -17.91 8.69
C MET A 95 -1.22 -17.80 7.17
N GLY A 96 -1.73 -16.67 6.68
CA GLY A 96 -1.99 -16.47 5.26
C GLY A 96 -0.71 -16.53 4.41
N TYR A 97 0.37 -15.92 4.91
CA TYR A 97 1.66 -15.98 4.22
C TYR A 97 2.27 -17.39 4.33
N ALA A 98 2.22 -18.02 5.48
CA ALA A 98 2.67 -19.39 5.66
C ALA A 98 1.98 -20.36 4.69
N PHE A 99 0.68 -20.17 4.45
CA PHE A 99 -0.08 -21.02 3.52
C PHE A 99 0.45 -20.90 2.07
N ILE A 100 0.69 -19.67 1.56
CA ILE A 100 1.23 -19.51 0.22
C ILE A 100 2.68 -19.98 0.11
N VAL A 101 3.49 -19.83 1.15
CA VAL A 101 4.85 -20.41 1.23
C VAL A 101 4.79 -21.93 1.11
N TRP A 102 3.92 -22.56 1.87
CA TRP A 102 3.79 -24.03 1.86
C TRP A 102 3.34 -24.55 0.48
N ILE A 103 2.34 -23.92 -0.15
CA ILE A 103 1.90 -24.28 -1.50
C ILE A 103 3.07 -24.16 -2.48
N SER A 104 3.78 -23.05 -2.45
CA SER A 104 4.87 -22.78 -3.38
C SER A 104 6.05 -23.73 -3.20
N ALA A 105 6.38 -24.10 -1.95
CA ALA A 105 7.51 -24.95 -1.62
C ALA A 105 7.21 -26.44 -1.82
N ASN A 106 6.01 -26.91 -1.45
CA ASN A 106 5.72 -28.34 -1.34
C ASN A 106 4.78 -28.89 -2.43
N ILE A 107 3.96 -28.01 -3.06
CA ILE A 107 3.08 -28.40 -4.16
C ILE A 107 3.67 -27.98 -5.50
N MET A 108 4.03 -26.70 -5.61
CA MET A 108 4.51 -26.13 -6.90
C MET A 108 6.02 -26.26 -7.07
N HIS A 109 6.75 -26.53 -6.00
CA HIS A 109 8.21 -26.68 -5.97
C HIS A 109 8.96 -25.52 -6.67
N SER A 110 8.47 -24.29 -6.52
CA SER A 110 9.04 -23.13 -7.18
C SER A 110 8.99 -21.88 -6.31
N PHE A 111 10.14 -21.27 -6.06
CA PHE A 111 10.23 -20.02 -5.32
C PHE A 111 9.65 -18.84 -6.14
N ASN A 112 9.77 -18.86 -7.47
CA ASN A 112 9.12 -17.85 -8.32
C ASN A 112 7.60 -17.85 -8.14
N VAL A 113 6.97 -19.02 -7.93
CA VAL A 113 5.53 -19.11 -7.65
C VAL A 113 5.18 -18.40 -6.34
N LEU A 114 6.01 -18.48 -5.29
CA LEU A 114 5.81 -17.72 -4.07
C LEU A 114 5.80 -16.21 -4.35
N LEU A 115 6.75 -15.71 -5.13
CA LEU A 115 6.82 -14.29 -5.48
C LEU A 115 5.64 -13.87 -6.36
N ILE A 116 5.23 -14.70 -7.33
CA ILE A 116 4.05 -14.48 -8.17
C ILE A 116 2.78 -14.41 -7.30
N MET A 117 2.57 -15.37 -6.40
CA MET A 117 1.39 -15.39 -5.52
C MET A 117 1.37 -14.18 -4.60
N THR A 118 2.51 -13.79 -4.04
CA THR A 118 2.64 -12.60 -3.21
C THR A 118 2.23 -11.34 -3.95
N GLU A 119 2.71 -11.18 -5.18
CA GLU A 119 2.42 -10.01 -5.99
C GLU A 119 0.99 -10.01 -6.52
N LEU A 120 0.46 -11.18 -6.90
CA LEU A 120 -0.94 -11.32 -7.30
C LEU A 120 -1.91 -10.88 -6.20
N LEU A 121 -1.59 -11.23 -4.94
CA LEU A 121 -2.38 -10.84 -3.76
C LEU A 121 -2.23 -9.35 -3.41
N GLN A 122 -1.29 -8.65 -4.00
CA GLN A 122 -1.15 -7.20 -3.88
C GLN A 122 -1.81 -6.48 -5.06
N VAL A 123 -1.47 -6.82 -6.30
CA VAL A 123 -1.99 -6.17 -7.52
C VAL A 123 -3.48 -6.44 -7.71
N GLY A 124 -3.92 -7.67 -7.45
CA GLY A 124 -5.31 -8.09 -7.65
C GLY A 124 -6.34 -7.26 -6.86
N PRO A 125 -6.21 -7.12 -5.52
CA PRO A 125 -7.09 -6.27 -4.73
C PRO A 125 -7.08 -4.80 -5.16
N ILE A 126 -5.93 -4.26 -5.57
CA ILE A 126 -5.83 -2.89 -6.09
C ILE A 126 -6.57 -2.75 -7.42
N PHE A 127 -6.41 -3.71 -8.32
CA PHE A 127 -7.16 -3.74 -9.58
C PHE A 127 -8.68 -3.83 -9.34
N LEU A 128 -9.13 -4.67 -8.39
CA LEU A 128 -10.54 -4.75 -8.00
C LEU A 128 -11.03 -3.43 -7.38
N THR A 129 -10.21 -2.78 -6.56
CA THR A 129 -10.48 -1.45 -6.02
C THR A 129 -10.68 -0.44 -7.15
N ALA A 130 -9.80 -0.43 -8.15
CA ALA A 130 -9.92 0.41 -9.34
C ALA A 130 -11.22 0.09 -10.12
N TYR A 131 -11.53 -1.19 -10.32
CA TYR A 131 -12.72 -1.64 -11.02
C TYR A 131 -14.02 -1.20 -10.32
N ILE A 132 -14.10 -1.32 -9.00
CA ILE A 132 -15.29 -0.91 -8.24
C ILE A 132 -15.42 0.62 -8.25
N SER A 133 -14.30 1.34 -8.11
CA SER A 133 -14.26 2.81 -8.06
C SER A 133 -14.42 3.49 -9.43
N ARG A 134 -14.46 2.75 -10.55
CA ARG A 134 -14.41 3.28 -11.93
C ARG A 134 -15.54 4.26 -12.29
N LYS A 135 -16.64 4.24 -11.55
CA LYS A 135 -17.73 5.22 -11.73
C LYS A 135 -17.29 6.65 -11.38
N HIS A 136 -16.29 6.80 -10.54
CA HIS A 136 -15.81 8.07 -10.00
C HIS A 136 -14.38 8.39 -10.44
N ILE A 137 -13.57 7.36 -10.68
CA ILE A 137 -12.14 7.46 -10.97
C ILE A 137 -11.80 6.53 -12.14
N PRO A 138 -11.17 7.02 -13.22
CA PRO A 138 -10.66 6.15 -14.27
C PRO A 138 -9.69 5.09 -13.72
N MET A 139 -9.91 3.83 -14.07
CA MET A 139 -9.13 2.71 -13.51
C MET A 139 -7.62 2.87 -13.70
N TRP A 140 -7.18 3.34 -14.88
CA TRP A 140 -5.76 3.51 -15.17
C TRP A 140 -5.05 4.49 -14.23
N GLN A 141 -5.77 5.51 -13.72
CA GLN A 141 -5.20 6.49 -12.78
C GLN A 141 -4.99 5.89 -11.39
N VAL A 142 -5.90 5.03 -10.94
CA VAL A 142 -5.76 4.26 -9.70
C VAL A 142 -4.52 3.37 -9.79
N MET A 143 -4.39 2.63 -10.90
CA MET A 143 -3.23 1.75 -11.13
C MET A 143 -1.94 2.54 -11.28
N PHE A 144 -1.98 3.74 -11.90
CA PHE A 144 -0.82 4.61 -12.04
C PHE A 144 -0.27 5.01 -10.67
N VAL A 145 -1.12 5.53 -9.78
CA VAL A 145 -0.68 5.93 -8.44
C VAL A 145 -0.14 4.72 -7.68
N PHE A 146 -0.79 3.57 -7.78
CA PHE A 146 -0.30 2.33 -7.16
C PHE A 146 1.10 1.96 -7.66
N PHE A 147 1.31 1.89 -8.98
CA PHE A 147 2.59 1.47 -9.54
C PHE A 147 3.74 2.42 -9.21
N PHE A 148 3.48 3.73 -9.20
CA PHE A 148 4.52 4.71 -8.94
C PHE A 148 4.74 5.03 -7.45
N MET A 149 3.80 4.70 -6.55
CA MET A 149 3.97 4.95 -5.11
C MET A 149 4.20 3.69 -4.28
N HIS A 150 3.56 2.56 -4.61
CA HIS A 150 3.46 1.44 -3.67
C HIS A 150 4.00 0.12 -4.20
N TYR A 151 4.04 -0.08 -5.52
CA TYR A 151 4.40 -1.37 -6.13
C TYR A 151 5.80 -1.84 -5.71
N VAL A 152 6.80 -0.98 -5.89
CA VAL A 152 8.20 -1.31 -5.55
C VAL A 152 8.41 -1.40 -4.04
N ILE A 153 7.75 -0.53 -3.26
CA ILE A 153 7.75 -0.61 -1.80
C ILE A 153 7.24 -1.98 -1.34
N GLY A 154 6.27 -2.55 -2.05
CA GLY A 154 5.73 -3.88 -1.79
C GLY A 154 6.77 -5.00 -1.83
N PHE A 155 7.89 -4.82 -2.50
CA PHE A 155 8.98 -5.81 -2.52
C PHE A 155 9.72 -5.92 -1.18
N ASN A 156 9.69 -4.85 -0.38
CA ASN A 156 10.36 -4.76 0.92
C ASN A 156 9.44 -4.95 2.13
N VAL A 157 8.11 -4.88 1.92
CA VAL A 157 7.10 -5.07 2.97
C VAL A 157 5.97 -5.95 2.46
N MET A 158 6.33 -7.06 1.81
CA MET A 158 5.43 -7.94 1.05
C MET A 158 4.13 -8.27 1.77
N ARG A 159 4.21 -8.80 3.00
CA ARG A 159 3.04 -9.21 3.78
C ARG A 159 2.14 -8.04 4.15
N GLN A 160 2.74 -6.93 4.52
CA GLN A 160 2.00 -5.74 4.91
C GLN A 160 1.36 -5.04 3.72
N SER A 161 2.01 -5.04 2.54
CA SER A 161 1.46 -4.52 1.30
C SER A 161 0.21 -5.29 0.85
N ILE A 162 0.23 -6.63 0.95
CA ILE A 162 -0.95 -7.46 0.73
C ILE A 162 -2.08 -7.02 1.67
N SER A 163 -1.77 -6.91 2.95
CA SER A 163 -2.73 -6.53 3.98
C SER A 163 -3.33 -5.14 3.72
N ALA A 164 -2.51 -4.14 3.36
CA ALA A 164 -2.95 -2.79 3.03
C ALA A 164 -3.83 -2.76 1.77
N ALA A 165 -3.48 -3.55 0.74
CA ALA A 165 -4.27 -3.67 -0.48
C ALA A 165 -5.67 -4.25 -0.20
N PHE A 166 -5.78 -5.29 0.64
CA PHE A 166 -7.07 -5.85 1.05
C PHE A 166 -7.87 -4.90 1.94
N LEU A 167 -7.25 -4.10 2.81
CA LEU A 167 -7.96 -3.09 3.59
C LEU A 167 -8.50 -1.95 2.72
N LEU A 168 -7.76 -1.53 1.70
CA LEU A 168 -8.24 -0.54 0.73
C LEU A 168 -9.44 -1.09 -0.06
N LEU A 169 -9.39 -2.35 -0.50
CA LEU A 169 -10.50 -3.05 -1.14
C LEU A 169 -11.70 -3.17 -0.19
N ALA A 170 -11.47 -3.53 1.08
CA ALA A 170 -12.51 -3.61 2.09
C ALA A 170 -13.24 -2.27 2.28
N TYR A 171 -12.51 -1.15 2.30
CA TYR A 171 -13.12 0.18 2.38
C TYR A 171 -14.04 0.46 1.18
N VAL A 172 -13.61 0.19 -0.04
CA VAL A 172 -14.42 0.45 -1.24
C VAL A 172 -15.66 -0.45 -1.26
N LEU A 173 -15.52 -1.73 -0.90
CA LEU A 173 -16.65 -2.65 -0.75
C LEU A 173 -17.64 -2.21 0.33
N TYR A 174 -17.12 -1.67 1.45
CA TYR A 174 -17.96 -1.07 2.50
C TYR A 174 -18.76 0.11 1.97
N LYS A 175 -18.15 0.99 1.16
CA LYS A 175 -18.84 2.14 0.53
C LYS A 175 -19.94 1.69 -0.44
N GLU A 176 -19.73 0.58 -1.15
CA GLU A 176 -20.72 -0.04 -2.04
C GLU A 176 -21.72 -0.96 -1.27
N LYS A 177 -21.66 -0.99 0.08
CA LYS A 177 -22.55 -1.77 0.96
C LYS A 177 -22.42 -3.30 0.83
N HIS A 178 -21.30 -3.79 0.32
CA HIS A 178 -20.99 -5.22 0.26
C HIS A 178 -20.36 -5.72 1.56
N TYR A 179 -21.10 -5.63 2.69
CA TYR A 179 -20.57 -5.86 4.04
C TYR A 179 -19.95 -7.24 4.26
N LYS A 180 -20.54 -8.31 3.69
CA LYS A 180 -19.98 -9.67 3.83
C LYS A 180 -18.59 -9.76 3.20
N THR A 181 -18.42 -9.26 1.99
CA THR A 181 -17.13 -9.25 1.28
C THR A 181 -16.14 -8.32 1.97
N THR A 182 -16.61 -7.20 2.54
CA THR A 182 -15.77 -6.31 3.36
C THR A 182 -15.15 -7.07 4.53
N ILE A 183 -15.94 -7.83 5.29
CA ILE A 183 -15.44 -8.62 6.43
C ILE A 183 -14.44 -9.68 5.95
N ILE A 184 -14.71 -10.36 4.84
CA ILE A 184 -13.78 -11.34 4.27
C ILE A 184 -12.43 -10.68 3.93
N CYS A 185 -12.44 -9.50 3.30
CA CYS A 185 -11.21 -8.76 2.98
C CYS A 185 -10.43 -8.36 4.24
N ILE A 186 -11.12 -7.94 5.32
CA ILE A 186 -10.48 -7.62 6.62
C ILE A 186 -9.85 -8.88 7.23
N ILE A 187 -10.53 -10.01 7.20
CA ILE A 187 -9.99 -11.29 7.68
C ILE A 187 -8.75 -11.68 6.88
N ILE A 188 -8.82 -11.60 5.55
CA ILE A 188 -7.66 -11.88 4.69
C ILE A 188 -6.50 -10.94 5.05
N ALA A 189 -6.74 -9.64 5.17
CA ALA A 189 -5.71 -8.68 5.56
C ALA A 189 -5.02 -9.09 6.88
N GLN A 190 -5.80 -9.50 7.88
CA GLN A 190 -5.29 -9.94 9.19
C GLN A 190 -4.49 -11.24 9.09
N LEU A 191 -4.86 -12.17 8.19
CA LEU A 191 -4.12 -13.41 7.97
C LEU A 191 -2.73 -13.16 7.36
N PHE A 192 -2.53 -12.06 6.64
CA PHE A 192 -1.21 -11.71 6.07
C PHE A 192 -0.34 -10.86 6.99
N HIS A 193 -0.94 -9.96 7.79
CA HIS A 193 -0.15 -9.12 8.70
C HIS A 193 -0.93 -8.77 9.97
N SER A 194 -0.33 -9.05 11.12
CA SER A 194 -0.98 -8.90 12.43
C SER A 194 -1.40 -7.45 12.75
N THR A 195 -0.70 -6.44 12.23
CA THR A 195 -1.04 -5.03 12.44
C THR A 195 -2.20 -4.53 11.57
N ALA A 196 -2.78 -5.38 10.70
CA ALA A 196 -3.96 -5.02 9.91
C ALA A 196 -5.14 -4.57 10.78
N ILE A 197 -5.30 -5.18 11.97
CA ILE A 197 -6.36 -4.77 12.90
C ILE A 197 -6.20 -3.33 13.34
N LEU A 198 -4.98 -2.85 13.57
CA LEU A 198 -4.72 -1.44 13.89
C LEU A 198 -5.08 -0.53 12.72
N GLY A 199 -4.68 -0.90 11.50
CA GLY A 199 -5.09 -0.19 10.29
C GLY A 199 -6.61 -0.11 10.16
N CYS A 200 -7.32 -1.22 10.38
CA CYS A 200 -8.78 -1.29 10.35
C CYS A 200 -9.41 -0.39 11.43
N LEU A 201 -8.88 -0.42 12.66
CA LEU A 201 -9.37 0.42 13.76
C LEU A 201 -9.18 1.92 13.46
N ILE A 202 -8.02 2.31 12.91
CA ILE A 202 -7.76 3.71 12.55
C ILE A 202 -8.72 4.15 11.44
N VAL A 203 -8.88 3.36 10.38
CA VAL A 203 -9.84 3.63 9.29
C VAL A 203 -11.27 3.75 9.84
N GLY A 204 -11.70 2.81 10.68
CA GLY A 204 -13.01 2.83 11.34
C GLY A 204 -13.21 4.07 12.21
N THR A 205 -12.19 4.47 12.98
CA THR A 205 -12.21 5.68 13.80
C THR A 205 -12.37 6.95 12.94
N VAL A 206 -11.62 7.08 11.87
CA VAL A 206 -11.74 8.21 10.94
C VAL A 206 -13.15 8.27 10.34
N ILE A 207 -13.73 7.14 9.90
CA ILE A 207 -15.11 7.08 9.40
C ILE A 207 -16.11 7.53 10.48
N ALA A 208 -15.94 7.05 11.71
CA ALA A 208 -16.80 7.42 12.84
C ALA A 208 -16.72 8.93 13.13
N VAL A 209 -15.50 9.48 13.19
CA VAL A 209 -15.26 10.92 13.45
C VAL A 209 -15.87 11.79 12.35
N ILE A 210 -15.76 11.39 11.07
CA ILE A 210 -16.39 12.13 9.97
C ILE A 210 -17.91 12.15 10.11
N SER A 211 -18.49 11.11 10.66
CA SER A 211 -19.95 10.95 10.84
C SER A 211 -20.49 11.79 12.00
N ILE A 212 -19.64 12.35 12.88
CA ILE A 212 -20.04 13.21 14.00
C ILE A 212 -20.65 14.50 13.45
N LYS A 213 -21.91 14.76 13.82
CA LYS A 213 -22.64 15.98 13.42
C LYS A 213 -22.13 17.23 14.14
N ASN A 214 -21.79 17.09 15.44
CA ASN A 214 -21.26 18.19 16.24
C ASN A 214 -19.86 18.61 15.74
N ARG A 215 -19.78 19.82 15.20
CA ARG A 215 -18.56 20.34 14.57
C ARG A 215 -17.44 20.56 15.57
N CYS A 216 -17.78 21.06 16.78
CA CYS A 216 -16.79 21.27 17.83
C CYS A 216 -16.18 19.96 18.28
N LEU A 217 -17.01 18.96 18.63
CA LEU A 217 -16.55 17.63 19.04
C LEU A 217 -15.67 16.97 17.97
N LYS A 218 -16.07 17.07 16.70
CA LYS A 218 -15.27 16.54 15.57
C LYS A 218 -13.87 17.13 15.55
N TRP A 219 -13.75 18.47 15.60
CA TRP A 219 -12.45 19.14 15.57
C TRP A 219 -11.64 18.85 16.82
N THR A 220 -12.27 18.77 17.99
CA THR A 220 -11.59 18.37 19.23
C THR A 220 -10.94 17.00 19.08
N ILE A 221 -11.68 15.99 18.59
CA ILE A 221 -11.14 14.64 18.39
C ILE A 221 -10.00 14.65 17.37
N LEU A 222 -10.16 15.35 16.23
CA LEU A 222 -9.13 15.44 15.21
C LEU A 222 -7.85 16.13 15.70
N CYS A 223 -7.97 17.13 16.56
CA CYS A 223 -6.82 17.81 17.17
C CYS A 223 -6.18 16.98 18.30
N MET A 224 -7.01 16.25 19.06
CA MET A 224 -6.50 15.38 20.14
C MET A 224 -5.79 14.14 19.60
N PHE A 225 -6.15 13.65 18.42
CA PHE A 225 -5.55 12.44 17.85
C PHE A 225 -4.02 12.54 17.66
N PRO A 226 -3.45 13.60 17.03
CA PRO A 226 -2.01 13.79 16.96
C PRO A 226 -1.35 13.88 18.33
N LEU A 227 -1.97 14.62 19.25
CA LEU A 227 -1.47 14.78 20.61
C LEU A 227 -1.40 13.42 21.34
N MET A 228 -2.47 12.64 21.27
CA MET A 228 -2.51 11.30 21.88
C MET A 228 -1.50 10.35 21.21
N THR A 229 -1.32 10.46 19.88
CA THR A 229 -0.30 9.69 19.16
C THR A 229 1.11 10.10 19.62
N ALA A 230 1.39 11.41 19.77
CA ALA A 230 2.66 11.91 20.27
C ALA A 230 2.94 11.42 21.69
N ILE A 231 1.97 11.52 22.61
CA ILE A 231 2.08 11.02 23.99
C ILE A 231 2.33 9.51 23.99
N PHE A 232 1.59 8.74 23.19
CA PHE A 232 1.80 7.31 23.07
C PHE A 232 3.22 6.98 22.59
N LEU A 233 3.73 7.69 21.59
CA LEU A 233 5.08 7.49 21.05
C LEU A 233 6.17 7.91 22.05
N LEU A 234 5.97 9.02 22.81
CA LEU A 234 6.92 9.46 23.82
C LEU A 234 7.06 8.47 24.99
N PHE A 235 5.99 7.77 25.33
CA PHE A 235 5.98 6.76 26.39
C PHE A 235 5.93 5.33 25.86
N TRP A 236 6.39 5.12 24.62
CA TRP A 236 6.32 3.84 23.92
C TRP A 236 6.89 2.67 24.73
N ASP A 237 8.08 2.83 25.31
CA ASP A 237 8.74 1.80 26.13
C ASP A 237 7.90 1.41 27.34
N THR A 238 7.30 2.40 28.00
CA THR A 238 6.41 2.19 29.15
C THR A 238 5.16 1.42 28.73
N TRP A 239 4.50 1.84 27.66
CA TRP A 239 3.28 1.19 27.16
C TRP A 239 3.54 -0.24 26.72
N ILE A 240 4.61 -0.50 25.95
CA ILE A 240 4.96 -1.84 25.52
C ILE A 240 5.29 -2.73 26.71
N THR A 241 6.02 -2.23 27.71
CA THR A 241 6.34 -2.97 28.93
C THR A 241 5.06 -3.37 29.69
N ILE A 242 4.10 -2.43 29.84
CA ILE A 242 2.80 -2.72 30.47
C ILE A 242 2.03 -3.79 29.68
N ILE A 243 1.97 -3.67 28.35
CA ILE A 243 1.25 -4.61 27.47
C ILE A 243 1.90 -6.00 27.51
N LEU A 244 3.22 -6.10 27.49
CA LEU A 244 3.94 -7.38 27.60
C LEU A 244 3.71 -8.02 28.97
N ASN A 245 3.77 -7.26 30.04
CA ASN A 245 3.54 -7.75 31.40
C ASN A 245 2.08 -8.17 31.61
N SER A 246 1.14 -7.63 30.87
CA SER A 246 -0.28 -8.03 30.91
C SER A 246 -0.57 -9.38 30.26
N GLY A 247 0.38 -9.95 29.50
CA GLY A 247 0.20 -11.21 28.75
C GLY A 247 -0.70 -11.07 27.51
N LEU A 248 -1.11 -9.85 27.15
CA LEU A 248 -1.98 -9.61 25.98
C LEU A 248 -1.27 -9.83 24.65
N LEU A 249 0.05 -9.72 24.63
CA LEU A 249 0.87 -9.91 23.41
C LEU A 249 1.96 -10.97 23.67
N PRO A 250 2.30 -11.78 22.65
CA PRO A 250 3.38 -12.73 22.75
C PRO A 250 4.73 -12.00 22.91
N ALA A 251 5.35 -12.16 24.07
CA ALA A 251 6.56 -11.43 24.46
C ALA A 251 7.72 -11.63 23.45
N ASP A 252 7.85 -12.83 22.91
CA ASP A 252 8.90 -13.22 21.94
C ASP A 252 8.85 -12.40 20.63
N LYS A 253 7.67 -11.94 20.22
CA LYS A 253 7.50 -11.11 19.00
C LYS A 253 7.78 -9.62 19.24
N PHE A 254 7.54 -9.13 20.45
CA PHE A 254 7.65 -7.71 20.77
C PHE A 254 8.96 -7.35 21.48
N GLN A 255 9.61 -8.31 22.14
CA GLN A 255 10.88 -8.09 22.84
C GLN A 255 11.96 -7.52 21.90
N ILE A 256 12.01 -7.98 20.65
CA ILE A 256 12.98 -7.48 19.67
C ILE A 256 12.79 -5.98 19.38
N TYR A 257 11.55 -5.49 19.40
CA TYR A 257 11.28 -4.06 19.21
C TYR A 257 11.72 -3.25 20.45
N LEU A 258 11.47 -3.76 21.66
CA LEU A 258 11.95 -3.14 22.88
C LEU A 258 13.48 -3.08 22.93
N ASP A 259 14.14 -4.17 22.57
CA ASP A 259 15.60 -4.25 22.58
C ASP A 259 16.23 -3.32 21.55
N VAL A 260 15.59 -3.12 20.40
CA VAL A 260 16.03 -2.16 19.40
C VAL A 260 15.80 -0.73 19.86
N PHE A 261 14.61 -0.38 20.37
CA PHE A 261 14.27 0.97 20.82
C PHE A 261 15.04 1.36 22.09
N SER A 262 15.40 0.40 22.94
CA SER A 262 16.22 0.65 24.14
C SER A 262 17.72 0.68 23.84
N GLY A 263 18.16 0.58 22.59
CA GLY A 263 19.55 0.56 22.20
C GLY A 263 20.34 -0.68 22.63
N LYS A 264 19.65 -1.72 23.12
CA LYS A 264 20.28 -2.97 23.58
C LYS A 264 20.73 -3.85 22.43
N VAL A 265 20.14 -3.73 21.25
CA VAL A 265 20.53 -4.45 20.04
C VAL A 265 21.50 -3.60 19.25
N GLN A 266 22.81 -3.93 19.36
CA GLN A 266 23.84 -3.45 18.46
C GLN A 266 24.04 -4.49 17.35
N GLY A 267 24.08 -4.05 16.09
CA GLY A 267 24.36 -4.95 14.97
C GLY A 267 23.54 -4.65 13.70
N PRO A 268 23.56 -5.56 12.72
CA PRO A 268 22.95 -5.34 11.40
C PRO A 268 21.45 -5.04 11.42
N LYS A 269 20.76 -5.19 12.56
CA LYS A 269 19.33 -4.85 12.72
C LYS A 269 19.10 -3.41 13.15
N SER A 270 20.11 -2.69 13.66
CA SER A 270 19.94 -1.28 14.08
C SER A 270 19.69 -0.36 12.88
N TYR A 271 20.32 -0.60 11.74
CA TYR A 271 20.14 0.21 10.53
C TYR A 271 18.71 0.17 9.96
N MET A 272 17.88 -0.86 10.29
CA MET A 272 16.48 -0.91 9.88
C MET A 272 15.65 0.22 10.49
N PHE A 273 16.17 0.90 11.50
CA PHE A 273 15.50 1.96 12.24
C PHE A 273 16.16 3.33 12.04
N GLU A 274 17.33 3.35 11.39
CA GLU A 274 18.01 4.61 11.06
C GLU A 274 17.22 5.38 10.00
N VAL A 275 17.12 6.68 10.24
CA VAL A 275 16.41 7.58 9.32
C VAL A 275 17.37 8.01 8.24
N GLU A 276 17.07 7.64 7.01
CA GLU A 276 17.83 8.10 5.86
C GLU A 276 17.31 9.45 5.34
N PRO A 277 18.21 10.30 4.78
CA PRO A 277 17.79 11.61 4.22
C PRO A 277 16.67 11.52 3.19
N THR A 278 16.60 10.41 2.46
CA THR A 278 15.57 10.12 1.46
C THR A 278 14.17 10.03 2.04
N GLN A 279 14.02 9.62 3.31
CA GLN A 279 12.73 9.54 3.99
C GLN A 279 12.14 10.93 4.26
N TYR A 280 12.97 11.92 4.54
CA TYR A 280 12.49 13.30 4.66
C TYR A 280 11.95 13.82 3.33
N VAL A 281 12.63 13.49 2.22
CA VAL A 281 12.17 13.85 0.87
C VAL A 281 10.87 13.12 0.53
N GLU A 282 10.76 11.84 0.86
CA GLU A 282 9.54 11.05 0.65
C GLU A 282 8.35 11.65 1.42
N ILE A 283 8.54 12.01 2.69
CA ILE A 283 7.49 12.65 3.49
C ILE A 283 7.14 14.03 2.92
N ALA A 284 8.12 14.84 2.54
CA ALA A 284 7.86 16.14 1.93
C ALA A 284 7.02 16.01 0.65
N LEU A 285 7.29 15.02 -0.19
CA LEU A 285 6.50 14.73 -1.38
C LEU A 285 5.08 14.23 -1.04
N LYS A 286 4.91 13.40 -0.02
CA LYS A 286 3.59 12.99 0.46
C LYS A 286 2.78 14.19 0.96
N VAL A 287 3.41 15.16 1.61
CA VAL A 287 2.79 16.43 1.99
C VAL A 287 2.35 17.22 0.74
N VAL A 288 3.19 17.28 -0.29
CA VAL A 288 2.83 17.90 -1.57
C VAL A 288 1.64 17.19 -2.22
N TYR A 289 1.67 15.84 -2.29
CA TYR A 289 0.56 15.05 -2.86
C TYR A 289 -0.75 15.22 -2.07
N LEU A 290 -0.65 15.46 -0.77
CA LEU A 290 -1.81 15.70 0.08
C LEU A 290 -2.43 17.09 -0.17
N PHE A 291 -1.62 18.14 -0.17
CA PHE A 291 -2.13 19.52 -0.18
C PHE A 291 -2.31 20.09 -1.58
N PHE A 292 -1.51 19.68 -2.55
CA PHE A 292 -1.57 20.25 -3.90
C PHE A 292 -2.94 20.06 -4.58
N PRO A 293 -3.58 18.86 -4.55
CA PRO A 293 -4.93 18.70 -5.06
C PRO A 293 -5.98 19.47 -4.24
N THR A 294 -5.77 19.60 -2.91
CA THR A 294 -6.72 20.27 -2.01
C THR A 294 -6.70 21.79 -2.13
N LEU A 295 -5.60 22.42 -2.49
CA LEU A 295 -5.55 23.87 -2.68
C LEU A 295 -6.64 24.36 -3.64
N TYR A 296 -6.91 23.59 -4.67
CA TYR A 296 -7.97 23.89 -5.63
C TYR A 296 -9.37 23.63 -5.09
N THR A 297 -9.55 22.54 -4.34
CA THR A 297 -10.85 22.21 -3.74
C THR A 297 -11.24 23.25 -2.68
N PHE A 298 -10.29 23.81 -1.93
CA PHE A 298 -10.50 24.92 -1.02
C PHE A 298 -10.98 26.16 -1.73
N LYS A 299 -10.30 26.56 -2.82
CA LYS A 299 -10.66 27.76 -3.60
C LYS A 299 -12.09 27.70 -4.14
N TYR A 300 -12.56 26.51 -4.53
CA TYR A 300 -13.88 26.33 -5.17
C TYR A 300 -14.95 25.74 -4.22
N ARG A 301 -14.67 25.56 -2.90
CA ARG A 301 -15.56 25.03 -1.85
C ARG A 301 -16.13 23.63 -2.14
N TRP A 302 -15.38 22.77 -2.80
CA TRP A 302 -15.87 21.47 -3.29
C TRP A 302 -15.36 20.31 -2.48
N TRP A 303 -15.96 20.14 -1.34
CA TRP A 303 -15.66 19.06 -0.43
C TRP A 303 -16.91 18.18 -0.28
N ASP A 304 -17.06 17.20 -1.14
CA ASP A 304 -18.02 16.15 -0.89
C ASP A 304 -17.57 15.24 0.27
N ARG A 305 -18.44 14.33 0.66
CA ARG A 305 -18.16 13.43 1.78
C ARG A 305 -17.00 12.50 1.49
N LEU A 306 -16.92 11.92 0.29
CA LEU A 306 -15.89 10.97 -0.10
C LEU A 306 -14.52 11.65 -0.14
N HIS A 307 -14.44 12.87 -0.72
CA HIS A 307 -13.22 13.66 -0.71
C HIS A 307 -12.69 13.89 0.72
N LYS A 308 -13.59 14.28 1.64
CA LYS A 308 -13.21 14.49 3.06
C LYS A 308 -12.69 13.22 3.71
N GLU A 309 -13.31 12.08 3.45
CA GLU A 309 -12.87 10.78 3.96
C GLU A 309 -11.47 10.44 3.44
N LEU A 310 -11.27 10.47 2.12
CA LEU A 310 -9.98 10.17 1.49
C LEU A 310 -8.87 11.13 1.94
N PHE A 311 -9.16 12.44 2.00
CA PHE A 311 -8.22 13.43 2.51
C PHE A 311 -7.83 13.13 3.97
N LEU A 312 -8.79 12.84 4.85
CA LEU A 312 -8.48 12.57 6.25
C LEU A 312 -7.69 11.29 6.45
N PHE A 313 -7.95 10.23 5.68
CA PHE A 313 -7.12 9.02 5.73
C PHE A 313 -5.67 9.33 5.37
N THR A 314 -5.45 9.96 4.22
CA THR A 314 -4.10 10.30 3.76
C THR A 314 -3.42 11.30 4.70
N PHE A 315 -4.15 12.29 5.21
CA PHE A 315 -3.63 13.27 6.18
C PHE A 315 -3.17 12.59 7.48
N VAL A 316 -4.00 11.72 8.04
CA VAL A 316 -3.64 10.99 9.27
C VAL A 316 -2.46 10.06 9.01
N GLY A 317 -2.39 9.40 7.85
CA GLY A 317 -1.24 8.59 7.45
C GLY A 317 0.06 9.38 7.40
N VAL A 318 0.06 10.51 6.68
CA VAL A 318 1.23 11.41 6.62
C VAL A 318 1.59 11.93 8.00
N LEU A 319 0.60 12.31 8.80
CA LEU A 319 0.83 12.81 10.15
C LEU A 319 1.50 11.77 11.06
N ILE A 320 1.03 10.52 11.05
CA ILE A 320 1.65 9.41 11.79
C ILE A 320 3.11 9.26 11.36
N ASN A 321 3.37 9.27 10.06
CA ASN A 321 4.72 9.11 9.52
C ASN A 321 5.64 10.24 9.97
N VAL A 322 5.18 11.49 9.86
CA VAL A 322 5.92 12.68 10.34
C VAL A 322 6.19 12.61 11.85
N MET A 323 5.17 12.26 12.65
CA MET A 323 5.31 12.19 14.10
C MET A 323 6.30 11.12 14.54
N VAL A 324 6.25 9.93 13.95
CA VAL A 324 7.21 8.86 14.27
C VAL A 324 8.63 9.24 13.82
N LEU A 325 8.79 9.87 12.67
CA LEU A 325 10.09 10.33 12.20
C LEU A 325 10.70 11.37 13.15
N ILE A 326 9.91 12.36 13.59
CA ILE A 326 10.40 13.47 14.43
C ILE A 326 10.60 13.01 15.87
N VAL A 327 9.66 12.25 16.45
CA VAL A 327 9.66 11.91 17.88
C VAL A 327 10.56 10.71 18.17
N MET A 328 10.51 9.69 17.33
CA MET A 328 11.25 8.44 17.56
C MET A 328 12.54 8.35 16.76
N HIS A 329 12.83 9.31 15.88
CA HIS A 329 13.96 9.25 14.92
C HIS A 329 14.04 7.87 14.23
N SER A 330 12.88 7.31 13.89
CA SER A 330 12.76 5.96 13.37
C SER A 330 12.04 5.93 12.03
N ALA A 331 12.58 5.17 11.11
CA ALA A 331 11.93 4.85 9.85
C ALA A 331 10.67 3.98 10.02
N TYR A 332 10.45 3.40 11.20
CA TYR A 332 9.38 2.41 11.41
C TYR A 332 7.96 2.95 11.28
N GLY A 333 7.80 4.28 11.42
CA GLY A 333 6.49 4.94 11.32
C GLY A 333 5.77 4.72 10.00
N TYR A 334 6.50 4.57 8.91
CA TYR A 334 5.90 4.32 7.60
C TYR A 334 5.08 3.02 7.57
N ARG A 335 5.47 2.00 8.32
CA ARG A 335 4.74 0.72 8.37
C ARG A 335 3.35 0.88 8.96
N LEU A 336 3.19 1.67 10.02
CA LEU A 336 1.86 1.94 10.59
C LEU A 336 1.06 2.90 9.69
N ALA A 337 1.72 3.93 9.15
CA ALA A 337 1.12 4.89 8.24
C ALA A 337 0.66 4.25 6.91
N MET A 338 1.33 3.20 6.44
CA MET A 338 1.10 2.55 5.15
C MET A 338 -0.36 2.16 4.90
N TYR A 339 -1.08 1.68 5.93
CA TYR A 339 -2.50 1.34 5.81
C TYR A 339 -3.38 2.52 5.38
N LEU A 340 -2.97 3.73 5.77
CA LEU A 340 -3.65 4.97 5.45
C LEU A 340 -3.06 5.63 4.19
N GLU A 341 -1.77 5.48 3.96
CA GLU A 341 -1.10 5.99 2.77
C GLU A 341 -1.55 5.28 1.48
N TYR A 342 -2.00 4.02 1.57
CA TYR A 342 -2.64 3.35 0.44
C TYR A 342 -3.88 4.08 -0.08
N PHE A 343 -4.51 4.92 0.74
CA PHE A 343 -5.61 5.77 0.29
C PHE A 343 -5.19 6.87 -0.70
N PHE A 344 -3.90 7.19 -0.84
CA PHE A 344 -3.41 8.04 -1.93
C PHE A 344 -3.77 7.50 -3.30
N ILE A 345 -3.85 6.17 -3.44
CA ILE A 345 -4.24 5.47 -4.67
C ILE A 345 -5.63 5.92 -5.16
N LEU A 346 -6.53 6.25 -4.24
CA LEU A 346 -7.86 6.78 -4.55
C LEU A 346 -7.92 8.30 -4.44
N TYR A 347 -7.25 8.88 -3.44
CA TYR A 347 -7.32 10.29 -3.12
C TYR A 347 -6.81 11.19 -4.25
N ILE A 348 -5.62 10.89 -4.80
CA ILE A 348 -5.01 11.70 -5.86
C ILE A 348 -5.92 11.75 -7.10
N PRO A 349 -6.29 10.60 -7.70
CA PRO A 349 -7.14 10.65 -8.88
C PRO A 349 -8.53 11.20 -8.59
N TYR A 350 -9.13 10.88 -7.43
CA TYR A 350 -10.45 11.37 -7.05
C TYR A 350 -10.45 12.90 -6.92
N SER A 351 -9.47 13.45 -6.22
CA SER A 351 -9.35 14.90 -6.03
C SER A 351 -9.17 15.65 -7.34
N CYS A 352 -8.49 15.05 -8.32
CA CYS A 352 -8.27 15.65 -9.64
C CYS A 352 -9.47 15.47 -10.59
N ASN A 353 -10.19 14.33 -10.52
CA ASN A 353 -11.24 14.00 -11.48
C ASN A 353 -12.67 14.36 -11.04
N ASN A 354 -12.96 14.36 -9.75
CA ASN A 354 -14.31 14.69 -9.27
C ASN A 354 -14.69 16.14 -9.61
N GLN A 355 -13.70 16.98 -9.74
CA GLN A 355 -13.83 18.32 -10.29
C GLN A 355 -14.32 18.30 -11.75
N MET A 356 -13.96 17.30 -12.55
CA MET A 356 -14.29 17.24 -13.97
C MET A 356 -15.78 16.97 -14.26
N HIS A 357 -16.44 16.12 -13.46
CA HIS A 357 -17.83 15.72 -13.73
C HIS A 357 -18.85 16.80 -13.39
N TRP A 358 -18.57 17.58 -12.34
CA TRP A 358 -19.44 18.67 -11.91
C TRP A 358 -19.25 19.97 -12.73
N MET A 359 -18.04 20.19 -13.27
CA MET A 359 -17.66 21.44 -13.92
C MET A 359 -17.89 21.48 -15.43
N LYS A 360 -17.99 20.35 -16.12
CA LYS A 360 -18.46 20.31 -17.52
C LYS A 360 -19.78 21.09 -17.72
N LYS A 361 -20.51 21.29 -16.61
CA LYS A 361 -21.80 22.00 -16.59
C LYS A 361 -21.70 23.51 -16.32
N LYS A 362 -20.58 24.00 -15.80
CA LYS A 362 -20.54 25.40 -15.29
C LYS A 362 -19.33 26.25 -15.68
N TYR A 363 -18.12 25.68 -15.94
CA TYR A 363 -16.91 26.45 -16.21
C TYR A 363 -15.90 25.66 -17.05
N ASP A 364 -15.71 26.05 -18.31
CA ASP A 364 -14.76 25.41 -19.25
C ASP A 364 -13.29 25.52 -18.78
N ASP A 365 -12.92 26.61 -18.12
CA ASP A 365 -11.54 26.90 -17.68
C ASP A 365 -11.09 26.00 -16.51
N THR A 366 -12.02 25.54 -15.67
CA THR A 366 -11.68 24.72 -14.52
C THR A 366 -11.39 23.27 -14.88
N PHE A 367 -11.94 22.79 -15.99
CA PHE A 367 -11.58 21.49 -16.54
C PHE A 367 -10.10 21.44 -16.98
N LYS A 368 -9.64 22.46 -17.68
CA LYS A 368 -8.23 22.60 -18.08
C LYS A 368 -7.29 22.66 -16.89
N VAL A 369 -7.69 23.36 -15.83
CA VAL A 369 -6.90 23.50 -14.62
C VAL A 369 -6.78 22.18 -13.84
N SER A 370 -7.89 21.45 -13.62
CA SER A 370 -7.84 20.17 -12.89
C SER A 370 -7.07 19.10 -13.66
N THR A 371 -7.19 19.09 -14.98
CA THR A 371 -6.40 18.20 -15.85
C THR A 371 -4.91 18.53 -15.75
N SER A 372 -4.55 19.82 -15.75
CA SER A 372 -3.18 20.25 -15.57
C SER A 372 -2.61 19.84 -14.23
N ILE A 373 -3.39 19.94 -13.13
CA ILE A 373 -2.96 19.49 -11.80
C ILE A 373 -2.70 17.99 -11.78
N LEU A 374 -3.61 17.19 -12.33
CA LEU A 374 -3.43 15.75 -12.41
C LEU A 374 -2.13 15.42 -13.15
N TRP A 375 -1.91 16.01 -14.34
CA TRP A 375 -0.70 15.78 -15.10
C TRP A 375 0.57 16.18 -14.35
N ASN A 376 0.57 17.32 -13.65
CA ASN A 376 1.71 17.74 -12.84
C ASN A 376 1.99 16.74 -11.70
N ILE A 377 0.96 16.21 -11.04
CA ILE A 377 1.13 15.18 -10.00
C ILE A 377 1.66 13.88 -10.60
N LEU A 378 1.14 13.44 -11.75
CA LEU A 378 1.61 12.24 -12.42
C LEU A 378 3.08 12.36 -12.84
N VAL A 379 3.48 13.53 -13.37
CA VAL A 379 4.88 13.84 -13.70
C VAL A 379 5.74 13.85 -12.43
N LEU A 380 5.26 14.46 -11.35
CA LEU A 380 5.98 14.48 -10.07
C LEU A 380 6.17 13.09 -9.48
N LEU A 381 5.14 12.24 -9.51
CA LEU A 381 5.23 10.83 -9.11
C LEU A 381 6.24 10.06 -9.95
N SER A 382 6.20 10.23 -11.27
CA SER A 382 7.14 9.58 -12.19
C SER A 382 8.57 10.04 -11.95
N SER A 383 8.78 11.32 -11.70
CA SER A 383 10.08 11.91 -11.39
C SER A 383 10.60 11.43 -10.04
N PHE A 384 9.73 11.33 -9.03
CA PHE A 384 10.09 10.76 -7.73
C PHE A 384 10.48 9.29 -7.86
N PHE A 385 9.70 8.50 -8.60
CA PHE A 385 10.01 7.10 -8.85
C PHE A 385 11.36 6.92 -9.54
N LEU A 386 11.68 7.78 -10.52
CA LEU A 386 12.99 7.79 -11.16
C LEU A 386 14.11 8.15 -10.18
N LEU A 387 13.92 9.17 -9.35
CA LEU A 387 14.91 9.55 -8.32
C LEU A 387 15.09 8.43 -7.29
N TYR A 388 14.02 7.81 -6.86
CA TYR A 388 14.01 6.66 -5.96
C TYR A 388 14.85 5.51 -6.55
N MET A 389 14.69 5.23 -7.84
CA MET A 389 15.52 4.26 -8.56
C MET A 389 16.97 4.70 -8.69
N LEU A 390 17.25 5.99 -8.92
CA LEU A 390 18.60 6.53 -9.01
C LEU A 390 19.38 6.44 -7.68
N TRP A 391 18.69 6.56 -6.56
CA TRP A 391 19.31 6.44 -5.23
C TRP A 391 19.56 5.00 -4.80
N GLY A 392 19.13 4.01 -5.58
CA GLY A 392 19.33 2.59 -5.27
C GLY A 392 18.62 2.11 -4.01
N HIS A 393 17.56 2.81 -3.63
CA HIS A 393 16.87 2.56 -2.37
C HIS A 393 16.27 1.17 -2.30
N GLN A 394 16.32 0.58 -1.08
CA GLN A 394 15.65 -0.66 -0.72
C GLN A 394 16.04 -1.86 -1.59
N GLU A 395 17.28 -1.90 -2.07
CA GLU A 395 17.81 -3.02 -2.85
C GLU A 395 16.95 -3.36 -4.09
N THR A 396 16.37 -2.35 -4.73
CA THR A 396 15.55 -2.54 -5.93
C THR A 396 16.35 -2.39 -7.23
N LEU A 397 17.65 -2.11 -7.13
CA LEU A 397 18.57 -1.93 -8.24
C LEU A 397 19.81 -2.82 -8.13
N PRO A 398 20.33 -3.30 -9.27
CA PRO A 398 19.71 -3.33 -10.59
C PRO A 398 18.60 -4.39 -10.65
N PHE A 399 17.52 -4.13 -11.39
CA PHE A 399 16.52 -5.18 -11.61
C PHE A 399 17.08 -6.21 -12.59
N TYR A 400 16.97 -7.50 -12.24
CA TYR A 400 17.32 -8.63 -13.09
C TYR A 400 16.33 -9.76 -12.87
N PHE A 401 16.25 -10.65 -13.87
CA PHE A 401 15.38 -11.82 -13.81
C PHE A 401 16.17 -13.03 -13.33
N GLU A 402 15.54 -13.82 -12.48
CA GLU A 402 16.09 -15.07 -12.00
C GLU A 402 15.01 -16.16 -12.00
N ILE A 403 15.36 -17.34 -12.49
CA ILE A 403 14.47 -18.49 -12.50
C ILE A 403 15.00 -19.46 -11.44
N TYR A 404 14.18 -19.69 -10.44
CA TYR A 404 14.50 -20.60 -9.35
C TYR A 404 13.92 -21.99 -9.65
N PHE A 405 14.77 -22.86 -10.20
CA PHE A 405 14.48 -24.28 -10.30
C PHE A 405 15.10 -25.02 -9.11
N LYS A 406 14.48 -26.15 -8.75
CA LYS A 406 15.09 -27.10 -7.84
C LYS A 406 16.32 -27.74 -8.43
#